data_dd44062d12b9522777c719c68b6c3572
#
_entry.id   dd44062d12b9522777c719c68b6c3572
#
_cell.length_a   1.000
_cell.length_b   1.000
_cell.length_c   1.000
_cell.angle_alpha   90.00
_cell.angle_beta   90.00
_cell.angle_gamma   90.00
#
_symmetry.space_group_name_H-M   'P 1'
#
loop_
_entity.id
_entity.type
_entity.pdbx_description
1 polymer ?
#
loop_
_entity_poly.entity_id
_entity_poly.type
_entity_poly.pdbx_seq_one_letter_code
_entity_poly.pdbx_strand_id
1 'polypeptide(L)'
;MSYKILDCTLRDGGYYTDWKFDTELVRQLVKALDSNNVDIIELGYKSPIIGGPYRKCNDGFVNSVIDFKVKADLAFMIDVKDYVDNNKVNIPLIKDIIKPSSIFKICRVAAKYNEIQYIPEIVKILQDLGYRVICNLMAISKTLKEEVESYTNITQNLNLTAVYIADSYGALYPKDVKRILQNKSINGIHTHDNMGLAFANCLEAINQGATYIDGTLTGMGRGVGNVTTEQLLTHRSEINTDLLDCIDKFNKMKKHYG
;
A
#
# COMPACT_ATOMS: atom_id res chain seq x y z
N MET A 1 -12.06 -17.09 7.17
CA MET A 1 -10.94 -17.08 6.22
C MET A 1 -9.87 -16.14 6.76
N SER A 2 -8.59 -16.52 6.72
CA SER A 2 -7.51 -15.68 7.23
C SER A 2 -6.98 -14.81 6.09
N TYR A 3 -7.05 -13.49 6.23
CA TYR A 3 -6.42 -12.52 5.35
C TYR A 3 -5.55 -11.55 6.16
N LYS A 4 -4.56 -10.95 5.52
CA LYS A 4 -3.67 -9.94 6.10
C LYS A 4 -4.18 -8.55 5.79
N ILE A 5 -4.15 -7.69 6.79
CA ILE A 5 -4.47 -6.27 6.65
C ILE A 5 -3.17 -5.49 6.48
N LEU A 6 -3.11 -4.68 5.44
CA LEU A 6 -2.07 -3.70 5.22
C LEU A 6 -2.68 -2.31 5.45
N ASP A 7 -2.18 -1.58 6.44
CA ASP A 7 -2.53 -0.17 6.62
C ASP A 7 -1.58 0.71 5.81
N CYS A 8 -2.13 1.56 4.98
CA CYS A 8 -1.38 2.54 4.17
C CYS A 8 -1.78 3.99 4.45
N THR A 9 -2.23 4.28 5.68
CA THR A 9 -2.68 5.62 6.10
C THR A 9 -1.66 6.71 5.81
N LEU A 10 -0.40 6.50 6.20
CA LEU A 10 0.65 7.50 6.02
C LEU A 10 1.08 7.66 4.57
N ARG A 11 1.04 6.59 3.80
CA ARG A 11 1.37 6.64 2.38
C ARG A 11 0.28 7.38 1.59
N ASP A 12 -0.96 6.94 1.70
CA ASP A 12 -2.06 7.48 0.88
C ASP A 12 -2.63 8.78 1.46
N GLY A 13 -2.69 8.90 2.79
CA GLY A 13 -3.03 10.15 3.47
C GLY A 13 -1.99 11.25 3.30
N GLY A 14 -0.76 10.91 2.92
CA GLY A 14 0.29 11.87 2.60
C GLY A 14 -0.06 12.84 1.46
N TYR A 15 -1.00 12.50 0.58
CA TYR A 15 -1.50 13.41 -0.44
C TYR A 15 -2.22 14.64 0.14
N TYR A 16 -2.75 14.56 1.37
CA TYR A 16 -3.34 15.70 2.08
C TYR A 16 -2.30 16.56 2.80
N THR A 17 -1.21 15.95 3.29
CA THR A 17 -0.27 16.58 4.23
C THR A 17 1.09 16.84 3.61
N ASP A 18 1.27 16.60 2.32
CA ASP A 18 2.58 16.57 1.66
C ASP A 18 3.57 15.63 2.38
N TRP A 19 3.06 14.49 2.87
CA TRP A 19 3.81 13.51 3.66
C TRP A 19 4.50 14.10 4.91
N LYS A 20 3.88 15.13 5.49
CA LYS A 20 4.26 15.75 6.76
C LYS A 20 3.22 15.38 7.80
N PHE A 21 3.60 14.54 8.73
CA PHE A 21 2.76 14.15 9.85
C PHE A 21 3.48 14.50 11.15
N ASP A 22 2.70 14.82 12.18
CA ASP A 22 3.24 14.97 13.53
C ASP A 22 3.87 13.65 14.01
N THR A 23 5.07 13.74 14.53
CA THR A 23 5.86 12.57 14.94
C THR A 23 5.17 11.76 16.03
N GLU A 24 4.58 12.42 17.02
CA GLU A 24 3.92 11.72 18.11
C GLU A 24 2.63 11.05 17.64
N LEU A 25 1.89 11.69 16.72
CA LEU A 25 0.72 11.09 16.09
C LEU A 25 1.09 9.82 15.32
N VAL A 26 2.21 9.83 14.58
CA VAL A 26 2.67 8.62 13.87
C VAL A 26 3.09 7.52 14.83
N ARG A 27 3.77 7.86 15.94
CA ARG A 27 4.12 6.88 16.99
C ARG A 27 2.88 6.20 17.57
N GLN A 28 1.85 7.00 17.88
CA GLN A 28 0.58 6.50 18.40
C GLN A 28 -0.12 5.61 17.37
N LEU A 29 -0.20 6.05 16.10
CA LEU A 29 -0.79 5.26 15.03
C LEU A 29 -0.11 3.89 14.87
N VAL A 30 1.23 3.86 14.76
CA VAL A 30 1.96 2.61 14.58
C VAL A 30 1.76 1.66 15.76
N LYS A 31 1.77 2.18 17.00
CA LYS A 31 1.47 1.38 18.20
C LYS A 31 0.05 0.83 18.17
N ALA A 32 -0.94 1.66 17.84
CA ALA A 32 -2.34 1.27 17.79
C ALA A 32 -2.61 0.24 16.69
N LEU A 33 -2.00 0.39 15.51
CA LEU A 33 -2.12 -0.60 14.43
C LEU A 33 -1.48 -1.94 14.82
N ASP A 34 -0.28 -1.90 15.43
CA ASP A 34 0.45 -3.10 15.87
C ASP A 34 -0.31 -3.85 16.99
N SER A 35 -0.88 -3.13 17.97
CA SER A 35 -1.68 -3.72 19.06
C SER A 35 -3.01 -4.33 18.56
N ASN A 36 -3.54 -3.83 17.44
CA ASN A 36 -4.72 -4.37 16.78
C ASN A 36 -4.38 -5.45 15.73
N ASN A 37 -3.15 -5.97 15.74
CA ASN A 37 -2.69 -7.04 14.86
C ASN A 37 -2.81 -6.72 13.36
N VAL A 38 -2.57 -5.46 12.97
CA VAL A 38 -2.34 -5.14 11.56
C VAL A 38 -1.04 -5.82 11.12
N ASP A 39 -1.08 -6.50 9.97
CA ASP A 39 0.03 -7.36 9.54
C ASP A 39 1.16 -6.58 8.88
N ILE A 40 0.83 -5.50 8.15
CA ILE A 40 1.78 -4.67 7.42
C ILE A 40 1.39 -3.20 7.61
N ILE A 41 2.37 -2.35 7.89
CA ILE A 41 2.19 -0.90 8.01
C ILE A 41 3.06 -0.20 6.97
N GLU A 42 2.43 0.44 5.98
CA GLU A 42 3.09 1.17 4.92
C GLU A 42 3.27 2.64 5.32
N LEU A 43 4.51 3.03 5.63
CA LEU A 43 4.82 4.34 6.20
C LEU A 43 4.83 5.47 5.15
N GLY A 44 5.04 5.17 3.89
CA GLY A 44 5.11 6.18 2.84
C GLY A 44 5.85 5.70 1.61
N TYR A 45 6.62 6.60 1.01
CA TYR A 45 7.41 6.32 -0.19
C TYR A 45 8.92 6.36 0.08
N LYS A 46 9.70 5.65 -0.72
CA LYS A 46 11.07 6.04 -1.05
C LYS A 46 11.02 6.60 -2.47
N SER A 47 10.99 7.92 -2.63
CA SER A 47 10.78 8.61 -3.91
C SER A 47 11.87 9.66 -4.14
N PRO A 48 12.36 9.84 -5.39
CA PRO A 48 13.26 10.94 -5.74
C PRO A 48 12.57 12.31 -5.67
N ILE A 49 11.24 12.35 -5.71
CA ILE A 49 10.46 13.58 -5.72
C ILE A 49 10.53 14.27 -4.35
N ILE A 50 10.62 15.60 -4.37
CA ILE A 50 10.62 16.42 -3.14
C ILE A 50 9.27 16.29 -2.43
N GLY A 51 9.30 16.24 -1.09
CA GLY A 51 8.12 16.13 -0.24
C GLY A 51 8.53 15.93 1.22
N GLY A 52 7.55 15.75 2.10
CA GLY A 52 7.77 15.54 3.52
C GLY A 52 8.56 14.27 3.86
N PRO A 53 8.88 14.07 5.16
CA PRO A 53 9.76 12.97 5.60
C PRO A 53 9.26 11.58 5.17
N TYR A 54 7.94 11.36 5.15
CA TYR A 54 7.33 10.10 4.74
C TYR A 54 7.24 9.91 3.22
N ARG A 55 7.57 10.95 2.42
CA ARG A 55 7.83 10.80 0.98
C ARG A 55 9.20 10.19 0.70
N LYS A 56 10.13 10.35 1.63
CA LYS A 56 11.51 9.83 1.55
C LYS A 56 11.70 8.54 2.33
N CYS A 57 10.97 8.34 3.42
CA CYS A 57 11.08 7.22 4.35
C CYS A 57 12.56 6.84 4.62
N ASN A 58 13.38 7.86 4.97
CA ASN A 58 14.77 7.63 5.31
C ASN A 58 14.86 6.79 6.59
N ASP A 59 15.68 5.75 6.59
CA ASP A 59 15.78 4.81 7.70
C ASP A 59 16.19 5.49 9.03
N GLY A 60 17.11 6.46 8.98
CA GLY A 60 17.53 7.21 10.17
C GLY A 60 16.37 8.03 10.77
N PHE A 61 15.57 8.68 9.91
CA PHE A 61 14.39 9.40 10.34
C PHE A 61 13.34 8.43 10.91
N VAL A 62 13.03 7.34 10.21
CA VAL A 62 12.03 6.36 10.67
C VAL A 62 12.45 5.73 12.00
N ASN A 63 13.73 5.39 12.18
CA ASN A 63 14.28 4.92 13.46
C ASN A 63 14.09 5.92 14.60
N SER A 64 14.21 7.22 14.33
CA SER A 64 14.01 8.24 15.37
C SER A 64 12.55 8.41 15.79
N VAL A 65 11.61 8.02 14.90
CA VAL A 65 10.16 8.05 15.16
C VAL A 65 9.68 6.73 15.77
N ILE A 66 10.11 5.60 15.21
CA ILE A 66 9.73 4.26 15.65
C ILE A 66 10.91 3.62 16.38
N ASP A 67 11.16 4.08 17.61
CA ASP A 67 12.23 3.62 18.49
C ASP A 67 11.80 2.47 19.43
N PHE A 68 10.70 1.81 19.11
CA PHE A 68 10.11 0.70 19.84
C PHE A 68 9.91 -0.52 18.93
N LYS A 69 9.74 -1.68 19.55
CA LYS A 69 9.53 -2.92 18.82
C LYS A 69 8.13 -2.95 18.21
N VAL A 70 8.06 -3.24 16.91
CA VAL A 70 6.84 -3.44 16.13
C VAL A 70 6.81 -4.90 15.64
N LYS A 71 5.65 -5.57 15.76
CA LYS A 71 5.44 -6.94 15.26
C LYS A 71 5.09 -6.93 13.78
N ALA A 72 4.30 -5.92 13.36
CA ALA A 72 3.92 -5.74 11.96
C ALA A 72 5.16 -5.54 11.08
N ASP A 73 5.09 -6.03 9.85
CA ASP A 73 6.11 -5.73 8.85
C ASP A 73 5.99 -4.26 8.39
N LEU A 74 7.05 -3.50 8.51
CA LEU A 74 7.07 -2.14 7.97
C LEU A 74 7.37 -2.15 6.47
N ALA A 75 6.58 -1.39 5.71
CA ALA A 75 6.67 -1.28 4.26
C ALA A 75 6.82 0.17 3.78
N PHE A 76 7.37 0.32 2.59
CA PHE A 76 7.31 1.55 1.81
C PHE A 76 6.92 1.23 0.38
N MET A 77 6.46 2.25 -0.36
CA MET A 77 6.12 2.14 -1.77
C MET A 77 7.13 2.87 -2.65
N ILE A 78 7.29 2.38 -3.86
CA ILE A 78 7.91 3.12 -4.98
C ILE A 78 6.92 3.14 -6.15
N ASP A 79 6.95 4.23 -6.93
CA ASP A 79 6.22 4.33 -8.19
C ASP A 79 7.22 4.05 -9.32
N VAL A 80 6.95 3.10 -10.20
CA VAL A 80 7.87 2.69 -11.29
C VAL A 80 8.28 3.88 -12.14
N LYS A 81 7.35 4.79 -12.46
CA LYS A 81 7.64 5.97 -13.29
C LYS A 81 8.75 6.87 -12.70
N ASP A 82 8.90 6.90 -11.38
CA ASP A 82 9.88 7.73 -10.69
C ASP A 82 11.33 7.19 -10.87
N TYR A 83 11.46 5.94 -11.33
CA TYR A 83 12.71 5.21 -11.47
C TYR A 83 12.99 4.75 -12.91
N VAL A 84 12.25 5.28 -13.87
CA VAL A 84 12.46 5.01 -15.30
C VAL A 84 12.82 6.31 -16.00
N ASP A 85 13.90 6.30 -16.75
CA ASP A 85 14.37 7.40 -17.58
C ASP A 85 14.74 6.89 -18.97
N ASN A 86 14.36 7.65 -20.03
CA ASN A 86 14.62 7.28 -21.42
C ASN A 86 14.24 5.82 -21.76
N ASN A 87 13.06 5.36 -21.26
CA ASN A 87 12.54 4.00 -21.42
C ASN A 87 13.46 2.90 -20.86
N LYS A 88 14.22 3.20 -19.80
CA LYS A 88 15.09 2.26 -19.11
C LYS A 88 15.00 2.47 -17.60
N VAL A 89 15.18 1.39 -16.85
CA VAL A 89 15.29 1.46 -15.39
C VAL A 89 16.55 2.23 -15.00
N ASN A 90 16.39 3.27 -14.18
CA ASN A 90 17.50 4.04 -13.65
C ASN A 90 18.10 3.34 -12.42
N ILE A 91 18.91 2.31 -12.67
CA ILE A 91 19.55 1.49 -11.61
C ILE A 91 20.39 2.34 -10.65
N PRO A 92 21.23 3.30 -11.10
CA PRO A 92 21.96 4.16 -10.18
C PRO A 92 21.05 4.92 -9.21
N LEU A 93 19.93 5.46 -9.69
CA LEU A 93 18.95 6.19 -8.86
C LEU A 93 18.29 5.27 -7.82
N ILE A 94 17.88 4.05 -8.23
CA ILE A 94 17.35 3.07 -7.30
C ILE A 94 18.36 2.78 -6.19
N LYS A 95 19.62 2.47 -6.56
CA LYS A 95 20.68 2.15 -5.61
C LYS A 95 21.14 3.34 -4.77
N ASP A 96 20.93 4.56 -5.21
CA ASP A 96 21.20 5.75 -4.42
C ASP A 96 20.15 5.96 -3.31
N ILE A 97 18.87 5.83 -3.65
CA ILE A 97 17.74 6.11 -2.76
C ILE A 97 17.41 4.90 -1.88
N ILE A 98 17.44 3.69 -2.43
CA ILE A 98 17.03 2.46 -1.75
C ILE A 98 18.27 1.67 -1.35
N LYS A 99 18.50 1.60 -0.04
CA LYS A 99 19.62 0.85 0.57
C LYS A 99 19.06 -0.35 1.33
N PRO A 100 19.86 -1.40 1.61
CA PRO A 100 19.45 -2.43 2.56
C PRO A 100 18.98 -1.81 3.88
N SER A 101 17.89 -2.30 4.42
CA SER A 101 17.25 -1.75 5.60
C SER A 101 17.06 -2.79 6.69
N SER A 102 17.32 -2.40 7.94
CA SER A 102 16.98 -3.21 9.11
C SER A 102 15.52 -3.00 9.56
N ILE A 103 14.91 -1.88 9.16
CA ILE A 103 13.56 -1.46 9.56
C ILE A 103 12.53 -2.01 8.58
N PHE A 104 12.67 -1.64 7.30
CA PHE A 104 11.73 -2.02 6.28
C PHE A 104 11.98 -3.47 5.81
N LYS A 105 10.90 -4.26 5.77
CA LYS A 105 10.94 -5.64 5.27
C LYS A 105 10.34 -5.78 3.89
N ILE A 106 9.44 -4.86 3.52
CA ILE A 106 8.64 -4.94 2.30
C ILE A 106 8.81 -3.65 1.48
N CYS A 107 9.06 -3.82 0.18
CA CYS A 107 8.91 -2.77 -0.81
C CYS A 107 7.71 -3.07 -1.70
N ARG A 108 6.81 -2.09 -1.85
CA ARG A 108 5.68 -2.17 -2.78
C ARG A 108 6.02 -1.41 -4.06
N VAL A 109 5.86 -2.07 -5.20
CA VAL A 109 6.14 -1.54 -6.53
C VAL A 109 4.81 -1.23 -7.21
N ALA A 110 4.49 0.06 -7.35
CA ALA A 110 3.28 0.52 -8.03
C ALA A 110 3.59 0.83 -9.50
N ALA A 111 2.81 0.26 -10.41
CA ALA A 111 2.96 0.45 -11.85
C ALA A 111 1.60 0.62 -12.52
N LYS A 112 1.53 1.45 -13.56
CA LYS A 112 0.45 1.41 -14.55
C LYS A 112 0.76 0.34 -15.59
N TYR A 113 -0.24 -0.02 -16.40
CA TYR A 113 -0.04 -1.05 -17.43
C TYR A 113 1.13 -0.74 -18.37
N ASN A 114 1.26 0.49 -18.83
CA ASN A 114 2.36 0.91 -19.72
C ASN A 114 3.75 0.91 -19.07
N GLU A 115 3.87 0.53 -17.81
CA GLU A 115 5.12 0.49 -17.04
C GLU A 115 5.49 -0.94 -16.60
N ILE A 116 4.62 -1.93 -16.82
CA ILE A 116 4.80 -3.30 -16.29
C ILE A 116 6.06 -3.99 -16.80
N GLN A 117 6.56 -3.62 -17.99
CA GLN A 117 7.79 -4.18 -18.56
C GLN A 117 9.04 -3.89 -17.73
N TYR A 118 9.03 -2.87 -16.87
CA TYR A 118 10.14 -2.51 -15.99
C TYR A 118 10.12 -3.25 -14.65
N ILE A 119 8.99 -3.87 -14.30
CA ILE A 119 8.80 -4.57 -13.02
C ILE A 119 9.87 -5.64 -12.78
N PRO A 120 10.19 -6.55 -13.73
CA PRO A 120 11.14 -7.64 -13.46
C PRO A 120 12.51 -7.15 -13.03
N GLU A 121 13.04 -6.12 -13.69
CA GLU A 121 14.36 -5.57 -13.37
C GLU A 121 14.36 -4.86 -12.02
N ILE A 122 13.33 -4.06 -11.72
CA ILE A 122 13.17 -3.37 -10.44
C ILE A 122 13.03 -4.38 -9.30
N VAL A 123 12.18 -5.38 -9.47
CA VAL A 123 11.95 -6.44 -8.46
C VAL A 123 13.25 -7.16 -8.14
N LYS A 124 14.03 -7.55 -9.16
CA LYS A 124 15.32 -8.20 -8.95
C LYS A 124 16.26 -7.34 -8.11
N ILE A 125 16.38 -6.06 -8.42
CA ILE A 125 17.23 -5.14 -7.65
C ILE A 125 16.78 -5.06 -6.19
N LEU A 126 15.47 -4.95 -5.95
CA LEU A 126 14.92 -4.85 -4.60
C LEU A 126 15.12 -6.14 -3.79
N GLN A 127 14.97 -7.30 -4.43
CA GLN A 127 15.24 -8.60 -3.81
C GLN A 127 16.72 -8.77 -3.49
N ASP A 128 17.63 -8.35 -4.39
CA ASP A 128 19.08 -8.35 -4.17
C ASP A 128 19.47 -7.42 -2.99
N LEU A 129 18.67 -6.39 -2.68
CA LEU A 129 18.80 -5.53 -1.51
C LEU A 129 18.16 -6.13 -0.22
N GLY A 130 17.57 -7.32 -0.31
CA GLY A 130 17.00 -8.05 0.82
C GLY A 130 15.52 -7.76 1.11
N TYR A 131 14.81 -7.05 0.24
CA TYR A 131 13.38 -6.77 0.42
C TYR A 131 12.50 -7.91 -0.08
N ARG A 132 11.43 -8.19 0.65
CA ARG A 132 10.25 -8.86 0.11
C ARG A 132 9.49 -7.84 -0.75
N VAL A 133 9.02 -8.27 -1.93
CA VAL A 133 8.40 -7.35 -2.89
C VAL A 133 6.93 -7.69 -3.10
N ILE A 134 6.12 -6.65 -3.15
CA ILE A 134 4.70 -6.67 -3.54
C ILE A 134 4.56 -5.81 -4.80
N CYS A 135 3.86 -6.31 -5.82
CA CYS A 135 3.57 -5.52 -7.02
C CYS A 135 2.11 -5.10 -7.07
N ASN A 136 1.86 -3.82 -7.40
CA ASN A 136 0.53 -3.22 -7.52
C ASN A 136 0.27 -2.74 -8.94
N LEU A 137 -0.71 -3.33 -9.63
CA LEU A 137 -1.23 -2.76 -10.88
C LEU A 137 -2.25 -1.66 -10.55
N MET A 138 -1.89 -0.41 -10.87
CA MET A 138 -2.74 0.76 -10.66
C MET A 138 -3.81 0.91 -11.74
N ALA A 139 -4.88 1.65 -11.41
CA ALA A 139 -5.96 2.04 -12.33
C ALA A 139 -6.68 0.85 -12.98
N ILE A 140 -6.88 -0.23 -12.23
CA ILE A 140 -7.43 -1.50 -12.73
C ILE A 140 -8.79 -1.33 -13.43
N SER A 141 -9.63 -0.39 -13.03
CA SER A 141 -10.93 -0.11 -13.66
C SER A 141 -10.82 0.45 -15.10
N LYS A 142 -9.62 0.87 -15.51
CA LYS A 142 -9.30 1.32 -16.89
C LYS A 142 -8.41 0.35 -17.65
N THR A 143 -8.11 -0.80 -17.06
CA THR A 143 -7.21 -1.80 -17.64
C THR A 143 -8.02 -2.87 -18.35
N LEU A 144 -7.62 -3.22 -19.58
CA LEU A 144 -8.25 -4.27 -20.36
C LEU A 144 -7.91 -5.66 -19.78
N LYS A 145 -8.72 -6.67 -20.12
CA LYS A 145 -8.50 -8.03 -19.64
C LYS A 145 -7.13 -8.57 -20.05
N GLU A 146 -6.76 -8.37 -21.29
CA GLU A 146 -5.47 -8.80 -21.88
C GLU A 146 -4.28 -8.11 -21.22
N GLU A 147 -4.49 -6.88 -20.76
CA GLU A 147 -3.48 -6.11 -20.01
C GLU A 147 -3.28 -6.67 -18.61
N VAL A 148 -4.37 -7.09 -17.94
CA VAL A 148 -4.29 -7.79 -16.64
C VAL A 148 -3.59 -9.13 -16.80
N GLU A 149 -3.90 -9.88 -17.86
CA GLU A 149 -3.24 -11.15 -18.20
C GLU A 149 -1.73 -10.93 -18.43
N SER A 150 -1.36 -9.89 -19.18
CA SER A 150 0.05 -9.53 -19.40
C SER A 150 0.78 -9.22 -18.09
N TYR A 151 0.15 -8.46 -17.18
CA TYR A 151 0.70 -8.15 -15.87
C TYR A 151 0.92 -9.42 -15.05
N THR A 152 -0.08 -10.31 -15.00
CA THR A 152 0.04 -11.56 -14.24
C THR A 152 1.06 -12.52 -14.83
N ASN A 153 1.19 -12.58 -16.17
CA ASN A 153 2.24 -13.36 -16.84
C ASN A 153 3.66 -12.87 -16.50
N ILE A 154 3.85 -11.56 -16.36
CA ILE A 154 5.12 -10.99 -15.92
C ILE A 154 5.38 -11.34 -14.45
N THR A 155 4.39 -11.15 -13.58
CA THR A 155 4.56 -11.26 -12.13
C THR A 155 4.62 -12.69 -11.61
N GLN A 156 4.00 -13.66 -12.28
CA GLN A 156 3.96 -15.08 -11.85
C GLN A 156 5.34 -15.74 -11.75
N ASN A 157 6.32 -15.26 -12.52
CA ASN A 157 7.69 -15.78 -12.55
C ASN A 157 8.63 -15.05 -11.58
N LEU A 158 8.12 -14.04 -10.87
CA LEU A 158 8.86 -13.30 -9.87
C LEU A 158 8.49 -13.83 -8.48
N ASN A 159 9.48 -14.02 -7.63
CA ASN A 159 9.25 -14.46 -6.24
C ASN A 159 8.66 -13.31 -5.41
N LEU A 160 7.36 -13.05 -5.60
CA LEU A 160 6.64 -11.95 -4.96
C LEU A 160 5.91 -12.40 -3.69
N THR A 161 5.83 -11.52 -2.71
CA THR A 161 5.02 -11.70 -1.50
C THR A 161 3.52 -11.63 -1.83
N ALA A 162 3.15 -10.71 -2.72
CA ALA A 162 1.78 -10.58 -3.20
C ALA A 162 1.74 -9.85 -4.55
N VAL A 163 0.68 -10.13 -5.31
CA VAL A 163 0.32 -9.46 -6.56
C VAL A 163 -1.02 -8.77 -6.36
N TYR A 164 -1.02 -7.45 -6.46
CA TYR A 164 -2.15 -6.58 -6.18
C TYR A 164 -2.76 -5.98 -7.42
N ILE A 165 -4.04 -5.66 -7.29
CA ILE A 165 -4.74 -4.69 -8.13
C ILE A 165 -5.19 -3.50 -7.29
N ALA A 166 -5.14 -2.30 -7.88
CA ALA A 166 -5.60 -1.08 -7.22
C ALA A 166 -6.73 -0.42 -8.01
N ASP A 167 -7.89 -0.29 -7.37
CA ASP A 167 -9.02 0.48 -7.89
C ASP A 167 -8.80 1.97 -7.61
N SER A 168 -7.85 2.56 -8.33
CA SER A 168 -7.40 3.96 -8.13
C SER A 168 -8.50 5.00 -8.35
N TYR A 169 -9.61 4.64 -8.95
CA TYR A 169 -10.76 5.51 -9.22
C TYR A 169 -11.99 5.19 -8.38
N GLY A 170 -11.94 4.13 -7.55
CA GLY A 170 -13.08 3.65 -6.78
C GLY A 170 -14.30 3.35 -7.64
N ALA A 171 -14.07 2.77 -8.84
CA ALA A 171 -15.07 2.58 -9.89
C ALA A 171 -15.48 1.12 -10.11
N LEU A 172 -14.91 0.17 -9.36
CA LEU A 172 -15.27 -1.24 -9.45
C LEU A 172 -16.56 -1.55 -8.67
N TYR A 173 -17.35 -2.43 -9.24
CA TYR A 173 -18.40 -3.15 -8.53
C TYR A 173 -17.86 -4.50 -7.99
N PRO A 174 -18.51 -5.11 -6.97
CA PRO A 174 -18.11 -6.44 -6.48
C PRO A 174 -18.06 -7.51 -7.58
N LYS A 175 -18.96 -7.45 -8.58
CA LYS A 175 -18.94 -8.35 -9.76
C LYS A 175 -17.66 -8.21 -10.59
N ASP A 176 -17.08 -7.00 -10.66
CA ASP A 176 -15.83 -6.77 -11.40
C ASP A 176 -14.64 -7.33 -10.60
N VAL A 177 -14.63 -7.14 -9.29
CA VAL A 177 -13.65 -7.75 -8.38
C VAL A 177 -13.69 -9.28 -8.53
N LYS A 178 -14.89 -9.89 -8.47
CA LYS A 178 -15.06 -11.32 -8.71
C LYS A 178 -14.47 -11.78 -10.03
N ARG A 179 -14.77 -11.05 -11.11
CA ARG A 179 -14.26 -11.37 -12.46
C ARG A 179 -12.74 -11.28 -12.56
N ILE A 180 -12.14 -10.24 -11.98
CA ILE A 180 -10.68 -10.05 -12.03
C ILE A 180 -9.96 -11.10 -11.18
N LEU A 181 -10.45 -11.39 -9.98
CA LEU A 181 -9.85 -12.36 -9.06
C LEU A 181 -10.14 -13.83 -9.40
N GLN A 182 -10.81 -14.12 -10.53
CA GLN A 182 -10.73 -15.44 -11.15
C GLN A 182 -9.29 -15.81 -11.54
N ASN A 183 -8.46 -14.81 -11.84
CA ASN A 183 -7.03 -15.00 -11.98
C ASN A 183 -6.38 -15.16 -10.59
N LYS A 184 -6.06 -16.39 -10.23
CA LYS A 184 -5.54 -16.77 -8.90
C LYS A 184 -4.10 -16.32 -8.64
N SER A 185 -3.42 -15.75 -9.63
CA SER A 185 -2.13 -15.08 -9.42
C SER A 185 -2.27 -13.74 -8.68
N ILE A 186 -3.47 -13.13 -8.71
CA ILE A 186 -3.77 -11.90 -7.98
C ILE A 186 -4.34 -12.29 -6.60
N ASN A 187 -3.66 -11.86 -5.54
CA ASN A 187 -4.01 -12.20 -4.17
C ASN A 187 -4.09 -11.00 -3.23
N GLY A 188 -4.03 -9.77 -3.77
CA GLY A 188 -4.16 -8.54 -3.00
C GLY A 188 -5.03 -7.49 -3.69
N ILE A 189 -5.69 -6.64 -2.90
CA ILE A 189 -6.54 -5.55 -3.41
C ILE A 189 -6.36 -4.27 -2.59
N HIS A 190 -6.35 -3.13 -3.31
CA HIS A 190 -6.44 -1.78 -2.78
C HIS A 190 -7.65 -1.08 -3.40
N THR A 191 -8.57 -0.58 -2.57
CA THR A 191 -9.85 -0.02 -3.03
C THR A 191 -10.05 1.41 -2.57
N HIS A 192 -10.37 2.31 -3.52
CA HIS A 192 -10.91 3.63 -3.22
C HIS A 192 -12.44 3.59 -3.11
N ASP A 193 -13.01 4.56 -2.38
CA ASP A 193 -14.43 4.56 -1.97
C ASP A 193 -15.31 5.57 -2.72
N ASN A 194 -14.91 5.95 -3.94
CA ASN A 194 -15.62 6.97 -4.71
C ASN A 194 -17.10 6.65 -4.98
N MET A 195 -17.45 5.37 -5.02
CA MET A 195 -18.86 4.92 -5.15
C MET A 195 -19.47 4.38 -3.86
N GLY A 196 -18.78 4.49 -2.70
CA GLY A 196 -19.24 3.88 -1.45
C GLY A 196 -19.19 2.35 -1.45
N LEU A 197 -18.38 1.74 -2.31
CA LEU A 197 -18.31 0.28 -2.49
C LEU A 197 -16.98 -0.34 -2.06
N ALA A 198 -16.05 0.43 -1.51
CA ALA A 198 -14.72 -0.05 -1.19
C ALA A 198 -14.76 -1.26 -0.25
N PHE A 199 -15.54 -1.21 0.83
CA PHE A 199 -15.66 -2.32 1.77
C PHE A 199 -16.34 -3.55 1.13
N ALA A 200 -17.41 -3.34 0.35
CA ALA A 200 -18.08 -4.43 -0.36
C ALA A 200 -17.14 -5.12 -1.37
N ASN A 201 -16.29 -4.34 -2.06
CA ASN A 201 -15.26 -4.85 -2.96
C ASN A 201 -14.19 -5.66 -2.21
N CYS A 202 -13.78 -5.21 -1.01
CA CYS A 202 -12.87 -5.98 -0.15
C CYS A 202 -13.49 -7.30 0.31
N LEU A 203 -14.75 -7.31 0.71
CA LEU A 203 -15.46 -8.55 1.10
C LEU A 203 -15.54 -9.52 -0.07
N GLU A 204 -15.86 -9.03 -1.27
CA GLU A 204 -15.87 -9.89 -2.46
C GLU A 204 -14.46 -10.41 -2.78
N ALA A 205 -13.42 -9.59 -2.63
CA ALA A 205 -12.04 -10.05 -2.82
C ALA A 205 -11.68 -11.17 -1.83
N ILE A 206 -12.03 -11.03 -0.56
CA ILE A 206 -11.83 -12.08 0.45
C ILE A 206 -12.58 -13.36 0.07
N ASN A 207 -13.82 -13.25 -0.40
CA ASN A 207 -14.61 -14.38 -0.87
C ASN A 207 -13.98 -15.10 -2.08
N GLN A 208 -13.27 -14.36 -2.93
CA GLN A 208 -12.54 -14.92 -4.07
C GLN A 208 -11.15 -15.48 -3.69
N GLY A 209 -10.76 -15.37 -2.41
CA GLY A 209 -9.51 -15.91 -1.88
C GLY A 209 -8.35 -14.93 -1.85
N ALA A 210 -8.59 -13.62 -1.96
CA ALA A 210 -7.55 -12.63 -1.71
C ALA A 210 -7.05 -12.75 -0.26
N THR A 211 -5.72 -12.71 -0.11
CA THR A 211 -5.05 -12.90 1.17
C THR A 211 -4.44 -11.62 1.72
N TYR A 212 -4.46 -10.53 0.94
CA TYR A 212 -3.96 -9.22 1.36
C TYR A 212 -4.98 -8.14 1.01
N ILE A 213 -5.37 -7.34 2.00
CA ILE A 213 -6.36 -6.26 1.84
C ILE A 213 -5.77 -4.97 2.40
N ASP A 214 -5.73 -3.92 1.58
CA ASP A 214 -5.31 -2.58 2.02
C ASP A 214 -6.47 -1.85 2.69
N GLY A 215 -6.14 -1.05 3.70
CA GLY A 215 -7.02 -0.06 4.30
C GLY A 215 -6.25 1.17 4.75
N THR A 216 -6.98 2.22 5.07
CA THR A 216 -6.42 3.41 5.72
C THR A 216 -7.28 3.82 6.89
N LEU A 217 -6.66 4.29 7.98
CA LEU A 217 -7.41 4.78 9.13
C LEU A 217 -8.32 5.94 8.69
N THR A 218 -9.61 5.88 9.07
CA THR A 218 -10.64 6.85 8.68
C THR A 218 -10.86 6.98 7.17
N GLY A 219 -10.33 6.07 6.38
CA GLY A 219 -10.38 6.14 4.92
C GLY A 219 -9.53 7.27 4.33
N MET A 220 -8.44 7.69 5.01
CA MET A 220 -7.55 8.72 4.44
C MET A 220 -6.99 8.27 3.10
N GLY A 221 -7.04 9.14 2.09
CA GLY A 221 -6.53 8.86 0.75
C GLY A 221 -7.10 9.83 -0.28
N ARG A 222 -6.61 9.77 -1.50
CA ARG A 222 -7.05 10.67 -2.58
C ARG A 222 -8.56 10.57 -2.85
N GLY A 223 -9.16 11.67 -3.28
CA GLY A 223 -10.58 11.75 -3.60
C GLY A 223 -11.44 11.58 -2.35
N VAL A 224 -12.38 10.64 -2.37
CA VAL A 224 -13.27 10.34 -1.25
C VAL A 224 -12.54 9.50 -0.18
N GLY A 225 -11.40 8.91 -0.54
CA GLY A 225 -10.60 8.05 0.33
C GLY A 225 -10.70 6.57 -0.02
N ASN A 226 -10.34 5.73 0.95
CA ASN A 226 -10.19 4.28 0.81
C ASN A 226 -11.18 3.53 1.72
N VAL A 227 -11.22 2.20 1.60
CA VAL A 227 -11.79 1.36 2.66
C VAL A 227 -11.08 1.65 3.97
N THR A 228 -11.81 1.70 5.08
CA THR A 228 -11.20 2.03 6.37
C THR A 228 -10.54 0.82 7.00
N THR A 229 -9.38 1.01 7.62
CA THR A 229 -8.68 -0.04 8.38
C THR A 229 -9.56 -0.54 9.53
N GLU A 230 -10.31 0.34 10.18
CA GLU A 230 -11.23 -0.01 11.25
C GLU A 230 -12.37 -0.92 10.77
N GLN A 231 -12.91 -0.74 9.55
CA GLN A 231 -13.91 -1.68 8.99
C GLN A 231 -13.32 -3.08 8.78
N LEU A 232 -12.10 -3.15 8.24
CA LEU A 232 -11.40 -4.42 8.02
C LEU A 232 -11.07 -5.12 9.33
N LEU A 233 -10.63 -4.37 10.35
CA LEU A 233 -10.36 -4.90 11.68
C LEU A 233 -11.64 -5.40 12.34
N THR A 234 -12.72 -4.60 12.34
CA THR A 234 -14.03 -5.01 12.90
C THR A 234 -14.57 -6.28 12.24
N HIS A 235 -14.36 -6.42 10.92
CA HIS A 235 -14.76 -7.64 10.20
C HIS A 235 -13.92 -8.86 10.60
N ARG A 236 -12.64 -8.65 11.02
CA ARG A 236 -11.71 -9.72 11.40
C ARG A 236 -11.75 -10.06 12.88
N SER A 237 -11.89 -9.05 13.75
CA SER A 237 -11.82 -9.17 15.21
C SER A 237 -12.37 -7.92 15.91
N GLU A 238 -12.23 -7.85 17.24
CA GLU A 238 -12.51 -6.63 18.02
C GLU A 238 -11.40 -5.59 17.88
N ILE A 239 -11.74 -4.31 18.06
CA ILE A 239 -10.84 -3.17 18.01
C ILE A 239 -10.51 -2.72 19.45
N ASN A 240 -9.23 -2.46 19.72
CA ASN A 240 -8.78 -1.91 20.99
C ASN A 240 -9.01 -0.39 21.08
N THR A 241 -9.14 0.13 22.29
CA THR A 241 -9.48 1.55 22.55
C THR A 241 -8.42 2.54 22.06
N ASP A 242 -7.13 2.17 22.04
CA ASP A 242 -6.05 3.00 21.53
C ASP A 242 -6.18 3.35 20.04
N LEU A 243 -6.81 2.46 19.25
CA LEU A 243 -7.14 2.76 17.85
C LEU A 243 -8.24 3.82 17.75
N LEU A 244 -9.22 3.83 18.67
CA LEU A 244 -10.29 4.83 18.68
C LEU A 244 -9.76 6.24 18.90
N ASP A 245 -8.75 6.41 19.77
CA ASP A 245 -8.08 7.70 19.99
C ASP A 245 -7.35 8.19 18.73
N CYS A 246 -6.74 7.28 17.97
CA CYS A 246 -6.14 7.60 16.69
C CYS A 246 -7.20 8.00 15.65
N ILE A 247 -8.31 7.27 15.56
CA ILE A 247 -9.44 7.58 14.67
C ILE A 247 -9.91 9.03 14.87
N ASP A 248 -10.11 9.45 16.11
CA ASP A 248 -10.54 10.81 16.43
C ASP A 248 -9.55 11.89 15.93
N LYS A 249 -8.25 11.64 16.11
CA LYS A 249 -7.20 12.58 15.66
C LYS A 249 -7.13 12.67 14.15
N PHE A 250 -7.16 11.52 13.45
CA PHE A 250 -7.13 11.48 11.98
C PHE A 250 -8.41 12.04 11.34
N ASN A 251 -9.58 11.84 11.96
CA ASN A 251 -10.82 12.49 11.52
C ASN A 251 -10.76 14.02 11.60
N LYS A 252 -10.16 14.57 12.65
CA LYS A 252 -9.95 16.02 12.78
C LYS A 252 -9.00 16.54 11.70
N MET A 253 -7.92 15.80 11.42
CA MET A 253 -6.97 16.12 10.35
C MET A 253 -7.67 16.10 8.98
N LYS A 254 -8.44 15.06 8.68
CA LYS A 254 -9.18 14.91 7.41
C LYS A 254 -10.14 16.07 7.18
N LYS A 255 -10.85 16.53 8.21
CA LYS A 255 -11.74 17.70 8.12
C LYS A 255 -11.02 19.03 7.84
N HIS A 256 -9.76 19.12 8.24
CA HIS A 256 -8.96 20.34 8.03
C HIS A 256 -8.45 20.45 6.57
N TYR A 257 -8.22 19.33 5.91
CA TYR A 257 -7.66 19.25 4.55
C TYR A 257 -8.68 18.80 3.47
N GLY A 258 -9.92 18.48 3.87
CA GLY A 258 -10.99 18.00 2.98
C GLY A 258 -12.01 19.06 2.57
#